data_b7b1cce330ab03aeaac449bf6c73b3eb
#
_entry.id   b7b1cce330ab03aeaac449bf6c73b3eb
#
_cell.length_a   1.000
_cell.length_b   1.000
_cell.length_c   1.000
_cell.angle_alpha   90.00
_cell.angle_beta   90.00
_cell.angle_gamma   90.00
#
_symmetry.space_group_name_H-M   'P 1'
#
loop_
_entity.id
_entity.type
_entity.pdbx_description
1 polymer ?
#
loop_
_entity_poly.entity_id
_entity_poly.type
_entity_poly.pdbx_seq_one_letter_code
_entity_poly.pdbx_strand_id
1 'polypeptide(L)'
;RRGDTLVRSLNFATKREEFDYEVDRNDTHRMLINVLLSDRKDAQGAMPPSMQPFIDKAASLRKEADAAGRAGDHAAGVKALEESTRELVRAIRAGGIYIPG
;
A
#
# COMPACT_ATOMS: atom_id res chain seq x y z
N ARG A 1 23.94 -1.43 13.88
CA ARG A 1 23.47 -0.94 13.96
C ARG A 1 23.19 0.02 14.06
N ARG A 2 23.24 0.67 13.84
CA ARG A 2 22.84 1.56 14.11
C ARG A 2 22.26 2.47 13.31
N GLY A 3 22.56 3.24 12.36
CA GLY A 3 21.95 4.30 11.62
C GLY A 3 20.62 3.94 10.99
N ASP A 4 20.52 2.79 10.44
CA ASP A 4 19.29 2.38 9.80
C ASP A 4 18.15 2.23 10.77
N THR A 5 18.43 2.01 12.02
CA THR A 5 17.35 1.90 13.01
C THR A 5 16.67 3.24 13.24
N LEU A 6 17.34 4.32 12.91
CA LEU A 6 16.75 5.64 13.06
C LEU A 6 15.66 5.87 12.03
N VAL A 7 15.79 5.28 10.86
CA VAL A 7 14.80 5.44 9.81
C VAL A 7 13.53 4.69 10.17
N ARG A 8 13.69 3.57 10.84
CA ARG A 8 12.55 2.79 11.25
C ARG A 8 12.43 2.73 12.71
N SER A 9 11.34 3.22 13.22
CA SER A 9 11.06 3.13 14.64
C SER A 9 10.48 1.77 15.01
N LEU A 10 10.11 0.98 14.02
CA LEU A 10 9.47 -0.31 14.27
C LEU A 10 10.48 -1.43 14.23
N ASN A 11 10.41 -2.29 15.23
CA ASN A 11 11.23 -3.49 15.30
C ASN A 11 10.35 -4.71 15.25
N PHE A 12 10.66 -5.61 14.33
CA PHE A 12 9.91 -6.83 14.18
C PHE A 12 10.78 -8.02 14.56
N ALA A 13 10.25 -8.89 15.38
CA ALA A 13 10.97 -10.09 15.78
C ALA A 13 11.19 -11.04 14.60
N THR A 14 10.24 -11.06 13.66
CA THR A 14 10.33 -11.94 12.53
C THR A 14 9.84 -11.24 11.28
N LYS A 15 10.21 -11.79 10.13
CA LYS A 15 9.68 -11.29 8.86
C LYS A 15 8.18 -11.50 8.76
N ARG A 16 7.66 -12.50 9.43
CA ARG A 16 6.22 -12.71 9.43
C ARG A 16 5.49 -11.57 10.12
N GLU A 17 6.03 -11.08 11.22
CA GLU A 17 5.42 -9.94 11.90
C GLU A 17 5.46 -8.71 11.02
N GLU A 18 6.58 -8.51 10.34
CA GLU A 18 6.70 -7.39 9.41
C GLU A 18 5.71 -7.53 8.26
N PHE A 19 5.54 -8.73 7.76
CA PHE A 19 4.59 -9.00 6.70
C PHE A 19 3.16 -8.64 7.15
N ASP A 20 2.78 -9.08 8.35
CA ASP A 20 1.45 -8.78 8.86
C ASP A 20 1.23 -7.28 9.02
N TYR A 21 2.25 -6.58 9.48
CA TYR A 21 2.19 -5.13 9.61
C TYR A 21 1.98 -4.47 8.25
N GLU A 22 2.71 -4.92 7.24
CA GLU A 22 2.58 -4.33 5.91
C GLU A 22 1.24 -4.66 5.26
N VAL A 23 0.66 -5.81 5.57
CA VAL A 23 -0.69 -6.13 5.12
C VAL A 23 -1.68 -5.10 5.68
N ASP A 24 -1.60 -4.84 6.98
CA ASP A 24 -2.49 -3.86 7.60
C ASP A 24 -2.28 -2.48 7.02
N ARG A 25 -1.04 -2.10 6.79
CA ARG A 25 -0.71 -0.80 6.22
C ARG A 25 -1.26 -0.67 4.81
N ASN A 26 -1.12 -1.71 4.02
CA ASN A 26 -1.63 -1.73 2.65
C ASN A 26 -3.15 -1.63 2.65
N ASP A 27 -3.81 -2.38 3.54
CA ASP A 27 -5.27 -2.34 3.66
C ASP A 27 -5.75 -0.96 4.07
N THR A 28 -5.02 -0.31 4.97
CA THR A 28 -5.38 1.03 5.42
C THR A 28 -5.34 2.03 4.26
N HIS A 29 -4.30 1.94 3.42
CA HIS A 29 -4.21 2.83 2.27
C HIS A 29 -5.29 2.57 1.25
N ARG A 30 -5.66 1.31 1.04
CA ARG A 30 -6.74 0.97 0.13
C ARG A 30 -8.07 1.52 0.64
N MET A 31 -8.29 1.40 1.94
CA MET A 31 -9.49 1.95 2.55
C MET A 31 -9.52 3.46 2.42
N LEU A 32 -8.39 4.10 2.63
CA LEU A 32 -8.29 5.55 2.50
C LEU A 32 -8.68 6.01 1.10
N ILE A 33 -8.19 5.30 0.08
CA ILE A 33 -8.56 5.62 -1.29
C ILE A 33 -10.07 5.51 -1.49
N ASN A 34 -10.67 4.46 -0.97
CA ASN A 34 -12.11 4.29 -1.11
C ASN A 34 -12.89 5.41 -0.45
N VAL A 35 -12.44 5.84 0.73
CA VAL A 35 -13.09 6.95 1.43
C VAL A 35 -12.96 8.25 0.63
N LEU A 36 -11.76 8.51 0.12
CA LEU A 36 -11.52 9.74 -0.63
C LEU A 36 -12.31 9.77 -1.93
N LEU A 37 -12.41 8.63 -2.60
CA LEU A 37 -13.20 8.54 -3.82
C LEU A 37 -14.68 8.68 -3.53
N SER A 38 -15.11 8.19 -2.40
CA SER A 38 -16.50 8.32 -1.99
C SER A 38 -16.88 9.79 -1.83
N ASP A 39 -15.97 10.58 -1.25
CA ASP A 39 -16.21 12.02 -1.10
C ASP A 39 -16.28 12.71 -2.45
N ARG A 40 -15.52 12.24 -3.44
CA ARG A 40 -15.50 12.86 -4.76
C ARG A 40 -16.61 12.37 -5.67
N LYS A 41 -17.30 11.35 -5.24
CA LYS A 41 -18.31 10.70 -6.05
C LYS A 41 -19.39 11.66 -6.50
N ASP A 42 -19.71 12.62 -5.66
CA ASP A 42 -20.75 13.60 -5.97
C ASP A 42 -20.44 14.35 -7.26
N ALA A 43 -19.16 14.64 -7.49
CA ALA A 43 -18.77 15.40 -8.66
C ALA A 43 -18.53 14.52 -9.87
N GLN A 44 -17.93 13.37 -9.67
CA GLN A 44 -17.45 12.54 -10.79
C GLN A 44 -18.22 11.26 -11.01
N GLY A 45 -18.65 10.65 -9.94
CA GLY A 45 -19.33 9.37 -10.02
C GLY A 45 -18.43 8.18 -10.27
N ALA A 46 -17.16 8.40 -10.49
CA ALA A 46 -16.23 7.32 -10.81
C ALA A 46 -14.81 7.69 -10.46
N MET A 47 -13.95 6.68 -10.42
CA MET A 47 -12.54 6.89 -10.17
C MET A 47 -11.91 7.64 -11.34
N PRO A 48 -11.10 8.67 -11.08
CA PRO A 48 -10.39 9.35 -12.15
C PRO A 48 -9.51 8.38 -12.95
N PRO A 49 -9.53 8.47 -14.28
CA PRO A 49 -8.71 7.56 -15.07
C PRO A 49 -7.23 7.63 -14.78
N SER A 50 -6.74 8.78 -14.31
CA SER A 50 -5.33 8.95 -14.00
C SER A 50 -4.89 8.07 -12.84
N MET A 51 -5.80 7.62 -12.01
CA MET A 51 -5.49 6.75 -10.87
C MET A 51 -5.43 5.28 -11.25
N GLN A 52 -6.14 4.89 -12.31
CA GLN A 52 -6.35 3.49 -12.62
C GLN A 52 -5.06 2.66 -12.78
N PRO A 53 -4.06 3.13 -13.54
CA PRO A 53 -2.84 2.32 -13.70
C PRO A 53 -2.14 2.03 -12.38
N PHE A 54 -2.15 2.99 -11.48
CA PHE A 54 -1.50 2.81 -10.18
C PHE A 54 -2.29 1.84 -9.31
N ILE A 55 -3.61 1.95 -9.35
CA ILE A 55 -4.47 1.03 -8.59
C ILE A 55 -4.29 -0.39 -9.11
N ASP A 56 -4.26 -0.56 -10.42
CA ASP A 56 -4.08 -1.88 -11.03
C ASP A 56 -2.74 -2.49 -10.64
N LYS A 57 -1.69 -1.69 -10.67
CA LYS A 57 -0.37 -2.19 -10.32
C LYS A 57 -0.32 -2.56 -8.84
N ALA A 58 -0.93 -1.75 -7.98
CA ALA A 58 -0.97 -2.05 -6.56
C ALA A 58 -1.70 -3.37 -6.30
N ALA A 59 -2.80 -3.61 -7.02
CA ALA A 59 -3.55 -4.85 -6.85
C ALA A 59 -2.74 -6.06 -7.30
N SER A 60 -2.00 -5.92 -8.39
CA SER A 60 -1.15 -6.99 -8.88
C SER A 60 -0.03 -7.31 -7.87
N LEU A 61 0.60 -6.27 -7.33
CA LEU A 61 1.63 -6.45 -6.31
C LEU A 61 1.07 -7.07 -5.03
N ARG A 62 -0.16 -6.71 -4.66
CA ARG A 62 -0.79 -7.32 -3.50
C ARG A 62 -1.01 -8.81 -3.71
N LYS A 63 -1.39 -9.22 -4.91
CA LYS A 63 -1.54 -10.65 -5.22
C LYS A 63 -0.22 -11.38 -5.09
N GLU A 64 0.86 -10.78 -5.59
CA GLU A 64 2.18 -11.37 -5.45
C GLU A 64 2.56 -11.51 -3.99
N ALA A 65 2.27 -10.50 -3.19
CA ALA A 65 2.59 -10.53 -1.78
C ALA A 65 1.82 -11.63 -1.06
N ASP A 66 0.54 -11.78 -1.37
CA ASP A 66 -0.28 -12.81 -0.74
C ASP A 66 0.22 -14.20 -1.10
N ALA A 67 0.64 -14.40 -2.35
CA ALA A 67 1.18 -15.68 -2.78
C ALA A 67 2.50 -15.96 -2.07
N ALA A 68 3.36 -14.96 -1.93
CA ALA A 68 4.63 -15.12 -1.22
C ALA A 68 4.37 -15.49 0.24
N GLY A 69 3.40 -14.84 0.86
CA GLY A 69 3.05 -15.14 2.25
C GLY A 69 2.58 -16.57 2.42
N ARG A 70 1.74 -17.04 1.50
CA ARG A 70 1.26 -18.43 1.55
C ARG A 70 2.39 -19.43 1.34
N ALA A 71 3.40 -19.05 0.57
CA ALA A 71 4.54 -19.90 0.32
C ALA A 71 5.57 -19.85 1.46
N GLY A 72 5.35 -18.99 2.44
CA GLY A 72 6.29 -18.83 3.54
C GLY A 72 7.42 -17.87 3.26
N ASP A 73 7.41 -17.22 2.11
CA ASP A 73 8.45 -16.26 1.74
C ASP A 73 8.02 -14.86 2.17
N HIS A 74 8.08 -14.64 3.47
CA HIS A 74 7.59 -13.39 4.04
C HIS A 74 8.44 -12.19 3.64
N ALA A 75 9.74 -12.40 3.43
CA ALA A 75 10.61 -11.31 2.99
C ALA A 75 10.19 -10.78 1.62
N ALA A 76 9.91 -11.68 0.68
CA ALA A 76 9.44 -11.27 -0.63
C ALA A 76 8.06 -10.61 -0.52
N GLY A 77 7.22 -11.15 0.37
CA GLY A 77 5.90 -10.57 0.60
C GLY A 77 5.96 -9.15 1.12
N VAL A 78 6.85 -8.90 2.08
CA VAL A 78 7.04 -7.55 2.61
C VAL A 78 7.43 -6.58 1.50
N LYS A 79 8.36 -7.00 0.66
CA LYS A 79 8.83 -6.15 -0.43
C LYS A 79 7.71 -5.80 -1.38
N ALA A 80 6.92 -6.79 -1.76
CA ALA A 80 5.80 -6.58 -2.68
C ALA A 80 4.74 -5.68 -2.04
N LEU A 81 4.49 -5.85 -0.74
CA LEU A 81 3.52 -5.01 -0.03
C LEU A 81 3.98 -3.57 0.03
N GLU A 82 5.27 -3.35 0.29
CA GLU A 82 5.79 -1.99 0.32
C GLU A 82 5.63 -1.31 -1.04
N GLU A 83 5.90 -2.03 -2.10
CA GLU A 83 5.71 -1.48 -3.43
C GLU A 83 4.25 -1.24 -3.76
N SER A 84 3.38 -2.16 -3.35
CA SER A 84 1.95 -1.98 -3.56
C SER A 84 1.46 -0.71 -2.88
N THR A 85 1.85 -0.51 -1.63
CA THR A 85 1.44 0.68 -0.89
C THR A 85 1.99 1.94 -1.55
N ARG A 86 3.21 1.87 -2.06
CA ARG A 86 3.80 3.01 -2.78
C ARG A 86 2.97 3.36 -4.01
N GLU A 87 2.49 2.36 -4.73
CA GLU A 87 1.64 2.62 -5.90
C GLU A 87 0.30 3.21 -5.49
N LEU A 88 -0.23 2.79 -4.33
CA LEU A 88 -1.46 3.39 -3.83
C LEU A 88 -1.26 4.88 -3.51
N VAL A 89 -0.13 5.23 -2.92
CA VAL A 89 0.19 6.64 -2.67
C VAL A 89 0.28 7.42 -3.98
N ARG A 90 0.89 6.82 -4.99
CA ARG A 90 0.96 7.46 -6.30
C ARG A 90 -0.42 7.66 -6.91
N ALA A 91 -1.30 6.68 -6.73
CA ALA A 91 -2.67 6.80 -7.21
C ALA A 91 -3.38 7.98 -6.56
N ILE A 92 -3.20 8.14 -5.26
CA ILE A 92 -3.82 9.24 -4.54
C ILE A 92 -3.35 10.58 -5.10
N ARG A 93 -2.05 10.70 -5.32
CA ARG A 93 -1.49 11.93 -5.87
C ARG A 93 -1.95 12.18 -7.30
N ALA A 94 -2.01 11.12 -8.11
CA ALA A 94 -2.43 11.23 -9.50
C ALA A 94 -3.89 11.68 -9.59
N GLY A 95 -4.68 11.35 -8.59
CA GLY A 95 -6.08 11.75 -8.56
C GLY A 95 -6.31 13.19 -8.10
N GLY A 96 -5.23 13.91 -7.81
CA GLY A 96 -5.36 15.29 -7.34
C GLY A 96 -5.76 15.39 -5.88
N ILE A 97 -5.60 14.30 -5.13
CA ILE A 97 -5.94 14.28 -3.73
C ILE A 97 -4.68 14.55 -2.93
N TYR A 98 -4.75 15.54 -2.04
CA TYR A 98 -3.61 15.89 -1.22
C TYR A 98 -3.74 15.28 0.14
N ILE A 99 -2.68 14.59 0.57
CA ILE A 99 -2.61 14.03 1.91
C ILE A 99 -1.47 14.71 2.63
N PRO A 100 -1.75 15.49 3.66
CA PRO A 100 -0.69 16.15 4.42
C PRO A 100 0.07 15.12 5.25
N GLY A 101 1.32 15.35 5.42
CA GLY A 101 2.12 14.52 6.25
C GLY A 101 3.00 13.55 5.58
#